data_0dce948505ed1df25e16bb68c9253a47
#
_entry.id   0dce948505ed1df25e16bb68c9253a47
#
_cell.length_a   1.000
_cell.length_b   1.000
_cell.length_c   1.000
_cell.angle_alpha   90.00
_cell.angle_beta   90.00
_cell.angle_gamma   90.00
#
_symmetry.space_group_name_H-M   'P 1'
#
loop_
_entity.id
_entity.type
_entity.pdbx_description
1 polymer ?
#
loop_
_entity_poly.entity_id
_entity_poly.type
_entity_poly.pdbx_seq_one_letter_code
_entity_poly.pdbx_strand_id
1 'polypeptide(L)'
;SRQNLAQQPRTAEQLANIAKGAYVLKDCAGQPELIFIATGSEVELAVAAADQLTAAGRKVRVVSMPSTDAFDKQDAAYRESVLPAAVSARVAVEAGIADYWYKYVGLNGAVVGMTTFGESAPAELLFKEFGFTVENVVAKAQALLK
;
A
#
# COMPACT_ATOMS: atom_id res chain seq x y z
N SER A 1 -12.17 -3.50 -7.82
CA SER A 1 -12.59 -2.73 -6.67
C SER A 1 -14.10 -2.64 -6.59
N ARG A 2 -14.57 -2.15 -5.50
CA ARG A 2 -15.98 -2.09 -5.25
C ARG A 2 -16.50 -0.68 -5.46
N GLN A 3 -17.59 -0.57 -6.16
CA GLN A 3 -18.20 0.72 -6.36
C GLN A 3 -18.83 1.27 -5.08
N ASN A 4 -19.03 0.43 -4.08
CA ASN A 4 -19.57 0.90 -2.79
C ASN A 4 -18.55 1.58 -1.91
N LEU A 5 -17.27 1.44 -2.25
CA LEU A 5 -16.22 1.99 -1.40
C LEU A 5 -16.07 3.47 -1.66
N ALA A 6 -15.79 4.20 -0.60
CA ALA A 6 -15.52 5.62 -0.74
C ALA A 6 -14.25 5.81 -1.57
N GLN A 7 -14.29 6.75 -2.48
CA GLN A 7 -13.15 7.08 -3.30
C GLN A 7 -12.30 8.11 -2.60
N GLN A 8 -11.00 7.91 -2.62
CA GLN A 8 -10.09 8.94 -2.13
C GLN A 8 -10.01 10.06 -3.15
N PRO A 9 -10.04 11.32 -2.71
CA PRO A 9 -9.90 12.43 -3.65
C PRO A 9 -8.53 12.41 -4.31
N ARG A 10 -8.49 12.78 -5.58
CA ARG A 10 -7.26 12.82 -6.37
C ARG A 10 -7.08 14.20 -6.96
N THR A 11 -5.84 14.66 -6.97
CA THR A 11 -5.49 15.90 -7.67
C THR A 11 -5.39 15.62 -9.16
N ALA A 12 -5.34 16.70 -9.97
CA ALA A 12 -5.15 16.55 -11.40
C ALA A 12 -3.82 15.84 -11.71
N GLU A 13 -2.78 16.15 -10.93
CA GLU A 13 -1.49 15.50 -11.13
C GLU A 13 -1.56 14.02 -10.81
N GLN A 14 -2.26 13.66 -9.75
CA GLN A 14 -2.40 12.25 -9.40
C GLN A 14 -3.17 11.49 -10.47
N LEU A 15 -4.22 12.10 -11.01
CA LEU A 15 -4.97 11.48 -12.11
C LEU A 15 -4.08 11.26 -13.32
N ALA A 16 -3.23 12.24 -13.64
CA ALA A 16 -2.30 12.08 -14.76
C ALA A 16 -1.29 10.96 -14.50
N ASN A 17 -0.89 10.77 -13.24
CA ASN A 17 0.10 9.78 -12.88
C ASN A 17 -0.45 8.36 -12.76
N ILE A 18 -1.77 8.19 -12.85
CA ILE A 18 -2.36 6.84 -12.88
C ILE A 18 -1.77 6.03 -14.03
N ALA A 19 -1.56 6.67 -15.17
CA ALA A 19 -1.00 5.99 -16.34
C ALA A 19 0.44 5.52 -16.11
N LYS A 20 1.13 6.05 -15.11
CA LYS A 20 2.49 5.62 -14.78
C LYS A 20 2.52 4.39 -13.88
N GLY A 21 1.36 3.89 -13.47
CA GLY A 21 1.23 2.63 -12.76
C GLY A 21 1.28 2.72 -11.25
N ALA A 22 1.87 3.77 -10.70
CA ALA A 22 1.87 4.02 -9.27
C ALA A 22 2.11 5.50 -9.03
N TYR A 23 1.56 6.01 -7.94
CA TYR A 23 1.72 7.40 -7.59
C TYR A 23 1.51 7.58 -6.09
N VAL A 24 2.06 8.66 -5.56
CA VAL A 24 1.89 9.00 -4.15
C VAL A 24 0.50 9.56 -3.96
N LEU A 25 -0.32 8.85 -3.20
CA LEU A 25 -1.70 9.26 -2.93
C LEU A 25 -1.76 10.17 -1.71
N LYS A 26 -1.06 9.79 -0.65
CA LYS A 26 -0.95 10.59 0.56
C LYS A 26 0.51 10.65 0.98
N ASP A 27 0.95 11.80 1.45
CA ASP A 27 2.34 11.98 1.80
C ASP A 27 2.47 12.68 3.15
N CYS A 28 3.70 12.79 3.62
CA CYS A 28 4.04 13.45 4.86
C CYS A 28 5.04 14.56 4.59
N ALA A 29 5.32 15.37 5.59
CA ALA A 29 6.36 16.39 5.47
C ALA A 29 7.72 15.69 5.51
N GLY A 30 8.56 15.99 4.53
CA GLY A 30 9.90 15.40 4.46
C GLY A 30 9.87 13.95 4.02
N GLN A 31 10.91 13.22 4.38
CA GLN A 31 11.03 11.83 3.98
C GLN A 31 10.19 10.94 4.88
N PRO A 32 9.39 10.04 4.31
CA PRO A 32 8.62 9.12 5.13
C PRO A 32 9.54 8.09 5.81
N GLU A 33 9.09 7.60 6.95
CA GLU A 33 9.76 6.47 7.60
C GLU A 33 9.07 5.16 7.25
N LEU A 34 7.88 5.22 6.66
CA LEU A 34 7.10 4.05 6.28
C LEU A 34 6.30 4.34 5.03
N ILE A 35 6.19 3.36 4.14
CA ILE A 35 5.37 3.49 2.94
C ILE A 35 4.39 2.32 2.87
N PHE A 36 3.11 2.65 2.73
CA PHE A 36 2.10 1.65 2.36
C PHE A 36 1.95 1.62 0.84
N ILE A 37 1.87 0.42 0.27
CA ILE A 37 1.62 0.23 -1.15
C ILE A 37 0.33 -0.56 -1.27
N ALA A 38 -0.64 -0.04 -2.00
CA ALA A 38 -1.93 -0.71 -2.10
C ALA A 38 -2.53 -0.49 -3.47
N THR A 39 -3.48 -1.34 -3.82
CA THR A 39 -4.18 -1.22 -5.08
C THR A 39 -5.65 -1.62 -4.89
N GLY A 40 -6.50 -1.11 -5.76
CA GLY A 40 -7.91 -1.46 -5.76
C GLY A 40 -8.59 -1.07 -4.45
N SER A 41 -9.43 -1.95 -3.94
CA SER A 41 -10.20 -1.67 -2.74
C SER A 41 -9.35 -1.63 -1.49
N GLU A 42 -8.12 -2.17 -1.53
CA GLU A 42 -7.24 -2.16 -0.37
C GLU A 42 -6.62 -0.78 -0.12
N VAL A 43 -6.75 0.14 -1.06
CA VAL A 43 -6.27 1.51 -0.87
C VAL A 43 -6.93 2.18 0.33
N GLU A 44 -8.25 1.97 0.49
CA GLU A 44 -8.96 2.55 1.64
C GLU A 44 -8.40 2.06 2.96
N LEU A 45 -8.07 0.78 3.01
CA LEU A 45 -7.51 0.18 4.20
C LEU A 45 -6.13 0.77 4.52
N ALA A 46 -5.31 0.93 3.49
CA ALA A 46 -3.98 1.52 3.66
C ALA A 46 -4.07 2.97 4.13
N VAL A 47 -5.01 3.74 3.58
CA VAL A 47 -5.19 5.13 3.99
C VAL A 47 -5.64 5.21 5.45
N ALA A 48 -6.56 4.37 5.86
CA ALA A 48 -7.03 4.36 7.24
C ALA A 48 -5.89 4.02 8.21
N ALA A 49 -5.07 3.04 7.85
CA ALA A 49 -3.91 2.68 8.67
C ALA A 49 -2.89 3.83 8.74
N ALA A 50 -2.66 4.49 7.60
CA ALA A 50 -1.74 5.61 7.56
C ALA A 50 -2.23 6.77 8.41
N ASP A 51 -3.55 7.02 8.41
CA ASP A 51 -4.11 8.08 9.23
C ASP A 51 -3.91 7.82 10.71
N GLN A 52 -4.06 6.56 11.14
CA GLN A 52 -3.83 6.22 12.54
C GLN A 52 -2.36 6.43 12.94
N LEU A 53 -1.45 6.02 12.07
CA LEU A 53 -0.03 6.18 12.36
C LEU A 53 0.40 7.63 12.33
N THR A 54 -0.16 8.41 11.42
CA THR A 54 0.11 9.84 11.35
C THR A 54 -0.37 10.53 12.62
N ALA A 55 -1.55 10.14 13.12
CA ALA A 55 -2.06 10.70 14.37
C ALA A 55 -1.15 10.34 15.55
N ALA A 56 -0.42 9.24 15.45
CA ALA A 56 0.54 8.83 16.48
C ALA A 56 1.93 9.47 16.27
N GLY A 57 2.07 10.36 15.32
CA GLY A 57 3.32 11.10 15.11
C GLY A 57 4.27 10.46 14.11
N ARG A 58 3.83 9.46 13.36
CA ARG A 58 4.68 8.80 12.37
C ARG A 58 4.60 9.49 11.02
N LYS A 59 5.67 9.40 10.26
CA LYS A 59 5.73 9.96 8.90
C LYS A 59 5.46 8.86 7.91
N VAL A 60 4.28 8.86 7.32
CA VAL A 60 3.79 7.76 6.51
C VAL A 60 3.37 8.26 5.14
N ARG A 61 3.74 7.51 4.12
CA ARG A 61 3.30 7.74 2.74
C ARG A 61 2.43 6.59 2.30
N VAL A 62 1.39 6.89 1.51
CA VAL A 62 0.56 5.88 0.86
C VAL A 62 0.77 6.00 -0.64
N VAL A 63 1.14 4.88 -1.26
CA VAL A 63 1.31 4.78 -2.70
C VAL A 63 0.20 3.90 -3.24
N SER A 64 -0.52 4.42 -4.23
CA SER A 64 -1.50 3.64 -4.97
C SER A 64 -0.79 3.06 -6.19
N MET A 65 -0.89 1.75 -6.39
CA MET A 65 -0.18 1.07 -7.48
C MET A 65 -1.16 0.27 -8.33
N PRO A 66 -1.91 0.94 -9.22
CA PRO A 66 -2.89 0.24 -10.06
C PRO A 66 -2.28 -0.65 -11.14
N SER A 67 -1.04 -0.41 -11.55
CA SER A 67 -0.41 -1.23 -12.57
C SER A 67 1.09 -1.37 -12.29
N THR A 68 1.47 -2.56 -11.84
CA THR A 68 2.89 -2.84 -11.59
C THR A 68 3.70 -2.81 -12.88
N ASP A 69 3.11 -3.30 -13.98
CA ASP A 69 3.80 -3.31 -15.27
C ASP A 69 4.13 -1.91 -15.74
N ALA A 70 3.17 -1.01 -15.65
CA ALA A 70 3.39 0.36 -16.08
C ALA A 70 4.41 1.06 -15.19
N PHE A 71 4.37 0.78 -13.88
CA PHE A 71 5.33 1.39 -12.96
C PHE A 71 6.75 0.90 -13.24
N ASP A 72 6.90 -0.39 -13.50
CA ASP A 72 8.23 -0.96 -13.76
C ASP A 72 8.87 -0.36 -15.01
N LYS A 73 8.06 0.15 -15.93
CA LYS A 73 8.54 0.76 -17.17
C LYS A 73 8.91 2.23 -17.02
N GLN A 74 8.63 2.83 -15.87
CA GLN A 74 9.00 4.22 -15.66
C GLN A 74 10.50 4.35 -15.47
N ASP A 75 11.03 5.57 -15.68
CA ASP A 75 12.45 5.78 -15.48
C ASP A 75 12.81 5.70 -13.99
N ALA A 76 14.10 5.58 -13.72
CA ALA A 76 14.56 5.40 -12.36
C ALA A 76 14.24 6.60 -11.49
N ALA A 77 14.26 7.81 -12.06
CA ALA A 77 13.96 9.01 -11.28
C ALA A 77 12.52 9.01 -10.77
N TYR A 78 11.58 8.61 -11.62
CA TYR A 78 10.19 8.55 -11.18
C TYR A 78 9.98 7.46 -10.16
N ARG A 79 10.54 6.27 -10.41
CA ARG A 79 10.39 5.16 -9.46
C ARG A 79 10.98 5.50 -8.10
N GLU A 80 12.12 6.19 -8.08
CA GLU A 80 12.74 6.60 -6.83
C GLU A 80 11.90 7.67 -6.12
N SER A 81 11.23 8.54 -6.86
CA SER A 81 10.39 9.57 -6.26
C SER A 81 9.18 8.98 -5.55
N VAL A 82 8.68 7.85 -6.02
CA VAL A 82 7.52 7.17 -5.44
C VAL A 82 7.95 6.23 -4.32
N LEU A 83 8.97 5.41 -4.56
CA LEU A 83 9.48 4.42 -3.61
C LEU A 83 10.97 4.64 -3.40
N PRO A 84 11.35 5.62 -2.57
CA PRO A 84 12.78 5.89 -2.36
C PRO A 84 13.48 4.70 -1.73
N ALA A 85 14.66 4.39 -2.26
CA ALA A 85 15.43 3.23 -1.78
C ALA A 85 15.83 3.37 -0.32
N ALA A 86 15.96 4.60 0.17
CA ALA A 86 16.32 4.86 1.57
C ALA A 86 15.23 4.44 2.56
N VAL A 87 14.00 4.27 2.09
CA VAL A 87 12.88 3.90 2.97
C VAL A 87 12.62 2.42 2.78
N SER A 88 13.08 1.60 3.69
CA SER A 88 12.94 0.15 3.60
C SER A 88 11.72 -0.38 4.34
N ALA A 89 11.11 0.41 5.21
CA ALA A 89 9.90 -0.02 5.91
C ALA A 89 8.71 0.17 4.97
N ARG A 90 8.33 -0.89 4.29
CA ARG A 90 7.26 -0.87 3.30
C ARG A 90 6.28 -1.99 3.58
N VAL A 91 4.99 -1.67 3.53
CA VAL A 91 3.92 -2.65 3.73
C VAL A 91 3.02 -2.63 2.51
N ALA A 92 2.92 -3.75 1.83
CA ALA A 92 1.97 -3.88 0.72
C ALA A 92 0.67 -4.48 1.25
N VAL A 93 -0.45 -3.91 0.83
CA VAL A 93 -1.79 -4.36 1.21
C VAL A 93 -2.50 -4.75 -0.08
N GLU A 94 -2.66 -6.05 -0.28
CA GLU A 94 -3.16 -6.55 -1.55
C GLU A 94 -3.86 -7.90 -1.34
N ALA A 95 -5.04 -8.06 -1.92
CA ALA A 95 -5.82 -9.29 -1.76
C ALA A 95 -5.32 -10.44 -2.63
N GLY A 96 -4.28 -10.22 -3.43
CA GLY A 96 -3.72 -11.27 -4.25
C GLY A 96 -2.66 -12.09 -3.53
N ILE A 97 -1.81 -12.73 -4.30
CA ILE A 97 -0.75 -13.57 -3.77
C ILE A 97 0.37 -12.70 -3.21
N ALA A 98 0.74 -12.95 -1.96
CA ALA A 98 1.67 -12.10 -1.23
C ALA A 98 3.07 -12.05 -1.88
N ASP A 99 3.54 -13.19 -2.40
CA ASP A 99 4.90 -13.27 -2.93
C ASP A 99 5.16 -12.28 -4.05
N TYR A 100 4.13 -11.98 -4.83
CA TYR A 100 4.25 -11.05 -5.95
C TYR A 100 4.74 -9.67 -5.49
N TRP A 101 4.38 -9.27 -4.27
CA TRP A 101 4.64 -7.92 -3.79
C TRP A 101 5.98 -7.75 -3.11
N TYR A 102 6.71 -8.84 -2.83
CA TYR A 102 8.02 -8.71 -2.19
C TYR A 102 9.02 -7.97 -3.06
N LYS A 103 8.79 -7.94 -4.36
CA LYS A 103 9.60 -7.16 -5.28
C LYS A 103 9.60 -5.67 -4.91
N TYR A 104 8.50 -5.17 -4.38
CA TYR A 104 8.36 -3.75 -4.07
C TYR A 104 8.62 -3.42 -2.61
N VAL A 105 8.36 -4.34 -1.73
CA VAL A 105 8.58 -4.09 -0.30
C VAL A 105 9.98 -4.48 0.16
N GLY A 106 10.64 -5.37 -0.55
CA GLY A 106 12.00 -5.78 -0.21
C GLY A 106 12.03 -6.76 0.96
N LEU A 107 13.25 -7.10 1.36
CA LEU A 107 13.45 -8.08 2.43
C LEU A 107 13.06 -7.55 3.80
N ASN A 108 13.08 -6.23 3.97
CA ASN A 108 12.74 -5.61 5.25
C ASN A 108 11.29 -5.13 5.30
N GLY A 109 10.51 -5.43 4.27
CA GLY A 109 9.12 -5.03 4.23
C GLY A 109 8.19 -6.15 4.67
N ALA A 110 6.90 -5.89 4.58
CA ALA A 110 5.88 -6.85 4.93
C ALA A 110 4.73 -6.78 3.93
N VAL A 111 4.01 -7.87 3.79
CA VAL A 111 2.85 -7.93 2.92
C VAL A 111 1.66 -8.39 3.74
N VAL A 112 0.60 -7.60 3.70
CA VAL A 112 -0.70 -8.02 4.23
C VAL A 112 -1.47 -8.50 3.03
N GLY A 113 -1.47 -9.80 2.81
CA GLY A 113 -2.05 -10.38 1.63
C GLY A 113 -2.52 -11.78 1.87
N MET A 114 -3.24 -12.29 0.88
CA MET A 114 -3.74 -13.66 0.92
C MET A 114 -2.65 -14.59 0.41
N THR A 115 -2.19 -15.48 1.27
CA THR A 115 -1.12 -16.41 0.90
C THR A 115 -1.63 -17.82 0.66
N THR A 116 -2.88 -18.10 1.03
CA THR A 116 -3.51 -19.37 0.74
C THR A 116 -4.67 -19.13 -0.20
N PHE A 117 -5.03 -20.15 -0.93
CA PHE A 117 -6.08 -20.03 -1.92
C PHE A 117 -6.84 -21.33 -1.99
N GLY A 118 -7.89 -21.34 -2.79
CA GLY A 118 -8.78 -22.46 -2.84
C GLY A 118 -9.87 -22.42 -1.79
N GLU A 119 -9.94 -21.37 -1.02
CA GLU A 119 -10.99 -21.23 -0.01
C GLU A 119 -12.23 -20.61 -0.61
N SER A 120 -13.37 -21.19 -0.28
CA SER A 120 -14.66 -20.69 -0.74
C SER A 120 -15.40 -20.05 0.39
N ALA A 121 -14.82 -19.08 1.04
CA ALA A 121 -15.49 -18.40 2.14
C ALA A 121 -16.01 -17.04 1.67
N PRO A 122 -17.02 -16.49 2.35
CA PRO A 122 -17.44 -15.13 2.05
C PRO A 122 -16.31 -14.13 2.19
N ALA A 123 -16.36 -13.06 1.38
CA ALA A 123 -15.27 -12.10 1.34
C ALA A 123 -14.95 -11.50 2.70
N GLU A 124 -15.97 -11.16 3.50
CA GLU A 124 -15.70 -10.55 4.79
C GLU A 124 -15.02 -11.52 5.75
N LEU A 125 -15.34 -12.80 5.64
CA LEU A 125 -14.68 -13.80 6.47
C LEU A 125 -13.23 -13.98 6.04
N LEU A 126 -12.96 -14.01 4.74
CA LEU A 126 -11.60 -14.10 4.24
C LEU A 126 -10.77 -12.91 4.67
N PHE A 127 -11.33 -11.70 4.63
CA PHE A 127 -10.60 -10.52 5.06
C PHE A 127 -10.17 -10.64 6.51
N LYS A 128 -11.05 -11.10 7.38
CA LYS A 128 -10.70 -11.26 8.78
C LYS A 128 -9.63 -12.30 8.99
N GLU A 129 -9.77 -13.43 8.30
CA GLU A 129 -8.83 -14.55 8.49
C GLU A 129 -7.45 -14.24 7.95
N PHE A 130 -7.36 -13.42 6.90
CA PHE A 130 -6.08 -13.10 6.30
C PHE A 130 -5.56 -11.73 6.70
N GLY A 131 -6.16 -11.12 7.72
CA GLY A 131 -5.60 -9.93 8.32
C GLY A 131 -5.90 -8.63 7.60
N PHE A 132 -6.96 -8.58 6.81
CA PHE A 132 -7.35 -7.34 6.11
C PHE A 132 -8.14 -6.43 7.03
N THR A 133 -7.53 -6.02 8.13
CA THR A 133 -8.14 -5.05 9.05
C THR A 133 -7.16 -3.91 9.25
N VAL A 134 -7.69 -2.74 9.58
CA VAL A 134 -6.85 -1.58 9.86
C VAL A 134 -5.87 -1.92 10.98
N GLU A 135 -6.36 -2.57 12.03
CA GLU A 135 -5.54 -2.92 13.19
C GLU A 135 -4.36 -3.80 12.80
N ASN A 136 -4.58 -4.78 11.94
CA ASN A 136 -3.49 -5.67 11.55
C ASN A 136 -2.49 -4.96 10.63
N VAL A 137 -2.98 -4.11 9.74
CA VAL A 137 -2.09 -3.34 8.87
C VAL A 137 -1.22 -2.41 9.70
N VAL A 138 -1.81 -1.74 10.69
CA VAL A 138 -1.07 -0.88 11.61
C VAL A 138 -0.05 -1.70 12.38
N ALA A 139 -0.43 -2.87 12.87
CA ALA A 139 0.49 -3.71 13.65
C ALA A 139 1.69 -4.16 12.81
N LYS A 140 1.45 -4.55 11.56
CA LYS A 140 2.54 -4.93 10.66
C LYS A 140 3.49 -3.75 10.43
N ALA A 141 2.93 -2.56 10.24
CA ALA A 141 3.75 -1.38 10.05
C ALA A 141 4.58 -1.05 11.28
N GLN A 142 3.95 -1.11 12.45
CA GLN A 142 4.66 -0.81 13.69
C GLN A 142 5.81 -1.78 13.94
N ALA A 143 5.64 -3.04 13.54
CA ALA A 143 6.71 -4.02 13.69
C ALA A 143 7.94 -3.65 12.88
N LEU A 144 7.75 -3.00 11.73
CA LEU A 144 8.87 -2.57 10.89
C LEU A 144 9.57 -1.33 11.42
N LEU A 145 8.92 -0.57 12.28
CA LEU A 145 9.45 0.70 12.78
C LEU A 145 10.19 0.55 14.11
N LYS A 146 10.32 -0.63 14.60
CA LYS A 146 11.05 -0.88 15.85
C LYS A 146 12.55 -0.89 15.65
#